data_987c752bc66edeefc764138b2e4a3b62
#
_entry.id   987c752bc66edeefc764138b2e4a3b62
#
_cell.length_a   1.000
_cell.length_b   1.000
_cell.length_c   1.000
_cell.angle_alpha   90.00
_cell.angle_beta   90.00
_cell.angle_gamma   90.00
#
_symmetry.space_group_name_H-M   'P 1'
#
loop_
_entity.id
_entity.type
_entity.pdbx_description
1 polymer ?
#
loop_
_entity_poly.entity_id
_entity_poly.type
_entity_poly.pdbx_seq_one_letter_code
_entity_poly.pdbx_strand_id
1 'polypeptide(L)'
;MIGRLRGIILEKQPPLVLLEIHGVGYEIHMPMTCFYALPETGVEAIIYTHFIVREDAQLLFGFTNKQERALFRELIKVNGVGPKLALAILSGMSAQQFVNTVERQEINALVKLPGVGTKTAERLVVEMKDRFKGMNGELFALGGGSDMPLTAPASGKPDTDPEAVAVAALVSLGYKPQEASRMVSKVARPDADCESMIRDALRAAL
;
A
#
# COMPACT_ATOMS: atom_id res chain seq x y z
N MET A 1 -2.83 -12.20 -8.74
CA MET A 1 -2.90 -11.36 -7.53
C MET A 1 -4.14 -10.47 -7.60
N ILE A 2 -4.94 -10.40 -6.53
CA ILE A 2 -6.17 -9.58 -6.48
C ILE A 2 -5.80 -8.26 -5.76
N GLY A 3 -5.77 -7.15 -6.50
CA GLY A 3 -5.28 -5.87 -5.98
C GLY A 3 -6.37 -4.83 -5.64
N ARG A 4 -7.56 -4.98 -6.21
CA ARG A 4 -8.72 -4.10 -5.98
C ARG A 4 -9.97 -4.83 -6.41
N LEU A 5 -11.03 -4.67 -5.64
CA LEU A 5 -12.36 -5.18 -5.93
C LEU A 5 -13.37 -4.03 -5.94
N ARG A 6 -14.37 -4.11 -6.82
CA ARG A 6 -15.52 -3.22 -6.87
C ARG A 6 -16.78 -4.07 -7.00
N GLY A 7 -17.69 -3.94 -6.06
CA GLY A 7 -18.89 -4.76 -6.00
C GLY A 7 -19.89 -4.27 -4.97
N ILE A 8 -20.94 -5.04 -4.76
CA ILE A 8 -22.00 -4.78 -3.79
C ILE A 8 -21.67 -5.47 -2.47
N ILE A 9 -21.81 -4.75 -1.36
CA ILE A 9 -21.65 -5.33 -0.03
C ILE A 9 -22.91 -6.17 0.26
N LEU A 10 -22.76 -7.49 0.39
CA LEU A 10 -23.87 -8.36 0.79
C LEU A 10 -23.96 -8.46 2.32
N GLU A 11 -22.83 -8.63 2.99
CA GLU A 11 -22.81 -8.83 4.44
C GLU A 11 -21.65 -8.07 5.08
N LYS A 12 -21.89 -7.59 6.32
CA LYS A 12 -20.88 -6.93 7.17
C LYS A 12 -20.89 -7.60 8.54
N GLN A 13 -19.96 -8.52 8.78
CA GLN A 13 -19.77 -9.19 10.07
C GLN A 13 -18.31 -8.96 10.55
N PRO A 14 -18.04 -7.97 11.41
CA PRO A 14 -16.68 -7.61 11.78
C PRO A 14 -15.81 -8.80 12.21
N PRO A 15 -14.61 -8.96 11.72
CA PRO A 15 -13.88 -8.10 10.77
C PRO A 15 -14.08 -8.49 9.29
N LEU A 16 -15.10 -9.26 8.95
CA LEU A 16 -15.37 -9.84 7.63
C LEU A 16 -16.43 -9.04 6.87
N VAL A 17 -16.16 -8.83 5.59
CA VAL A 17 -17.11 -8.25 4.61
C VAL A 17 -17.26 -9.24 3.47
N LEU A 18 -18.51 -9.55 3.09
CA LEU A 18 -18.83 -10.27 1.88
C LEU A 18 -19.16 -9.29 0.76
N LEU A 19 -18.32 -9.24 -0.26
CA LEU A 19 -18.47 -8.38 -1.44
C LEU A 19 -18.82 -9.22 -2.67
N GLU A 20 -19.95 -8.95 -3.30
CA GLU A 20 -20.36 -9.62 -4.52
C GLU A 20 -19.89 -8.87 -5.76
N ILE A 21 -19.33 -9.61 -6.70
CA ILE A 21 -18.90 -9.11 -8.01
C ILE A 21 -19.39 -10.09 -9.08
N HIS A 22 -20.38 -9.70 -9.85
CA HIS A 22 -20.95 -10.51 -10.93
C HIS A 22 -21.31 -11.94 -10.50
N GLY A 23 -21.95 -12.10 -9.33
CA GLY A 23 -22.38 -13.38 -8.80
C GLY A 23 -21.31 -14.18 -8.05
N VAL A 24 -20.09 -13.62 -7.88
CA VAL A 24 -19.03 -14.22 -7.06
C VAL A 24 -18.90 -13.43 -5.77
N GLY A 25 -19.06 -14.10 -4.62
CA GLY A 25 -18.87 -13.53 -3.29
C GLY A 25 -17.40 -13.64 -2.84
N TYR A 26 -16.81 -12.51 -2.45
CA TYR A 26 -15.46 -12.44 -1.89
C TYR A 26 -15.53 -12.14 -0.40
N GLU A 27 -15.00 -13.02 0.43
CA GLU A 27 -14.83 -12.79 1.87
C GLU A 27 -13.54 -12.01 2.11
N ILE A 28 -13.65 -10.83 2.72
CA ILE A 28 -12.55 -9.89 2.86
C ILE A 28 -12.40 -9.52 4.33
N HIS A 29 -11.21 -9.79 4.90
CA HIS A 29 -10.87 -9.36 6.26
C HIS A 29 -10.43 -7.90 6.24
N MET A 30 -11.03 -7.06 7.08
CA MET A 30 -10.73 -5.63 7.12
C MET A 30 -10.35 -5.15 8.51
N PRO A 31 -9.42 -4.17 8.63
CA PRO A 31 -9.22 -3.46 9.90
C PRO A 31 -10.51 -2.73 10.28
N MET A 32 -10.76 -2.57 11.58
CA MET A 32 -12.00 -1.94 12.06
C MET A 32 -12.12 -0.49 11.59
N THR A 33 -11.02 0.24 11.48
CA THR A 33 -10.99 1.61 10.91
C THR A 33 -11.56 1.66 9.49
N CYS A 34 -11.16 0.72 8.63
CA CYS A 34 -11.69 0.59 7.27
C CYS A 34 -13.13 0.05 7.26
N PHE A 35 -13.42 -0.92 8.13
CA PHE A 35 -14.72 -1.56 8.20
C PHE A 35 -15.85 -0.57 8.50
N TYR A 36 -15.64 0.34 9.44
CA TYR A 36 -16.62 1.37 9.78
C TYR A 36 -16.75 2.47 8.73
N ALA A 37 -15.74 2.66 7.89
CA ALA A 37 -15.79 3.62 6.77
C ALA A 37 -16.52 3.09 5.54
N LEU A 38 -16.86 1.79 5.50
CA LEU A 38 -17.64 1.22 4.39
C LEU A 38 -19.10 1.66 4.45
N PRO A 39 -19.74 1.80 3.27
CA PRO A 39 -21.18 2.03 3.18
C PRO A 39 -21.97 0.83 3.73
N GLU A 40 -23.28 0.98 3.81
CA GLU A 40 -24.18 -0.05 4.27
C GLU A 40 -24.29 -1.23 3.27
N THR A 41 -24.88 -2.34 3.73
CA THR A 41 -25.20 -3.49 2.88
C THR A 41 -26.13 -3.10 1.73
N GLY A 42 -25.95 -3.72 0.57
CA GLY A 42 -26.66 -3.39 -0.66
C GLY A 42 -26.05 -2.24 -1.47
N VAL A 43 -25.05 -1.54 -0.94
CA VAL A 43 -24.37 -0.43 -1.61
C VAL A 43 -23.07 -0.88 -2.26
N GLU A 44 -22.73 -0.28 -3.40
CA GLU A 44 -21.47 -0.54 -4.09
C GLU A 44 -20.28 0.05 -3.32
N ALA A 45 -19.22 -0.74 -3.20
CA ALA A 45 -17.97 -0.32 -2.57
C ALA A 45 -16.75 -0.66 -3.41
N ILE A 46 -15.67 0.11 -3.22
CA ILE A 46 -14.35 -0.17 -3.76
C ILE A 46 -13.44 -0.53 -2.58
N ILE A 47 -12.82 -1.70 -2.65
CA ILE A 47 -11.92 -2.21 -1.62
C ILE A 47 -10.57 -2.50 -2.27
N TYR A 48 -9.50 -1.89 -1.74
CA TYR A 48 -8.12 -2.20 -2.13
C TYR A 48 -7.66 -3.43 -1.39
N THR A 49 -7.18 -4.45 -2.10
CA THR A 49 -6.95 -5.77 -1.52
C THR A 49 -5.48 -6.16 -1.50
N HIS A 50 -5.16 -7.01 -0.53
CA HIS A 50 -3.93 -7.79 -0.48
C HIS A 50 -4.30 -9.27 -0.35
N PHE A 51 -3.86 -10.07 -1.31
CA PHE A 51 -4.15 -11.49 -1.38
C PHE A 51 -2.97 -12.30 -0.87
N ILE A 52 -3.20 -13.14 0.12
CA ILE A 52 -2.21 -14.05 0.69
C ILE A 52 -2.62 -15.47 0.35
N VAL A 53 -1.71 -16.20 -0.27
CA VAL A 53 -1.87 -17.62 -0.59
C VAL A 53 -0.90 -18.41 0.27
N ARG A 54 -1.43 -19.41 0.99
CA ARG A 54 -0.68 -20.43 1.74
C ARG A 54 -1.12 -21.80 1.27
N GLU A 55 -0.44 -22.83 1.70
CA GLU A 55 -0.79 -24.22 1.37
C GLU A 55 -2.19 -24.60 1.84
N ASP A 56 -2.59 -24.08 3.00
CA ASP A 56 -3.84 -24.39 3.73
C ASP A 56 -4.92 -23.31 3.61
N ALA A 57 -4.61 -22.12 3.07
CA ALA A 57 -5.56 -21.01 3.05
C ALA A 57 -5.26 -19.98 1.97
N GLN A 58 -6.35 -19.40 1.45
CA GLN A 58 -6.33 -18.22 0.59
C GLN A 58 -7.10 -17.10 1.31
N LEU A 59 -6.43 -16.03 1.65
CA LEU A 59 -6.99 -14.95 2.45
C LEU A 59 -6.93 -13.62 1.71
N LEU A 60 -8.04 -12.90 1.72
CA LEU A 60 -8.14 -11.53 1.23
C LEU A 60 -8.21 -10.56 2.41
N PHE A 61 -7.33 -9.56 2.36
CA PHE A 61 -7.31 -8.44 3.30
C PHE A 61 -7.71 -7.18 2.53
N GLY A 62 -8.62 -6.38 3.09
CA GLY A 62 -9.19 -5.22 2.42
C GLY A 62 -8.98 -3.91 3.17
N PHE A 63 -8.87 -2.83 2.40
CA PHE A 63 -8.60 -1.47 2.89
C PHE A 63 -9.39 -0.46 2.07
N THR A 64 -9.77 0.65 2.68
CA THR A 64 -10.52 1.72 2.02
C THR A 64 -9.63 2.56 1.10
N ASN A 65 -8.31 2.59 1.36
CA ASN A 65 -7.36 3.36 0.55
C ASN A 65 -6.04 2.59 0.30
N LYS A 66 -5.25 3.11 -0.63
CA LYS A 66 -3.97 2.51 -1.02
C LYS A 66 -2.90 2.63 0.08
N GLN A 67 -2.97 3.66 0.91
CA GLN A 67 -1.99 3.92 1.98
C GLN A 67 -2.07 2.86 3.08
N GLU A 68 -3.28 2.57 3.57
CA GLU A 68 -3.50 1.52 4.58
C GLU A 68 -3.08 0.15 4.04
N ARG A 69 -3.39 -0.14 2.77
CA ARG A 69 -2.90 -1.36 2.12
C ARG A 69 -1.37 -1.40 2.03
N ALA A 70 -0.72 -0.29 1.68
CA ALA A 70 0.74 -0.21 1.60
C ALA A 70 1.36 -0.42 2.99
N LEU A 71 0.84 0.24 4.02
CA LEU A 71 1.29 0.06 5.40
C LEU A 71 1.09 -1.39 5.87
N PHE A 72 -0.05 -2.01 5.59
CA PHE A 72 -0.28 -3.42 5.90
C PHE A 72 0.79 -4.32 5.29
N ARG A 73 1.14 -4.09 4.02
CA ARG A 73 2.17 -4.85 3.31
C ARG A 73 3.56 -4.70 3.94
N GLU A 74 3.88 -3.52 4.46
CA GLU A 74 5.14 -3.31 5.17
C GLU A 74 5.12 -3.95 6.56
N LEU A 75 4.00 -3.86 7.28
CA LEU A 75 3.84 -4.49 8.61
C LEU A 75 4.05 -6.00 8.57
N ILE A 76 3.47 -6.69 7.60
CA ILE A 76 3.60 -8.16 7.49
C ILE A 76 5.00 -8.65 7.08
N LYS A 77 5.90 -7.74 6.65
CA LYS A 77 7.31 -8.03 6.39
C LYS A 77 8.17 -7.97 7.66
N VAL A 78 7.65 -7.36 8.73
CA VAL A 78 8.34 -7.28 10.03
C VAL A 78 8.31 -8.64 10.70
N ASN A 79 9.46 -9.10 11.15
CA ASN A 79 9.58 -10.41 11.80
C ASN A 79 8.73 -10.46 13.08
N GLY A 80 7.83 -11.45 13.16
CA GLY A 80 6.89 -11.61 14.26
C GLY A 80 5.57 -10.86 14.09
N VAL A 81 5.35 -10.17 12.96
CA VAL A 81 4.09 -9.51 12.62
C VAL A 81 3.39 -10.29 11.51
N GLY A 82 2.41 -11.09 11.90
CA GLY A 82 1.54 -11.79 10.95
C GLY A 82 0.36 -10.92 10.50
N PRO A 83 -0.40 -11.36 9.48
CA PRO A 83 -1.55 -10.62 8.95
C PRO A 83 -2.61 -10.26 10.01
N LYS A 84 -2.88 -11.16 10.96
CA LYS A 84 -3.84 -10.90 12.05
C LYS A 84 -3.37 -9.77 12.96
N LEU A 85 -2.08 -9.74 13.29
CA LEU A 85 -1.51 -8.67 14.13
C LEU A 85 -1.46 -7.35 13.37
N ALA A 86 -1.12 -7.36 12.09
CA ALA A 86 -1.15 -6.16 11.24
C ALA A 86 -2.57 -5.57 11.15
N LEU A 87 -3.61 -6.41 11.02
CA LEU A 87 -5.01 -5.96 11.11
C LEU A 87 -5.35 -5.35 12.47
N ALA A 88 -4.88 -5.96 13.56
CA ALA A 88 -5.12 -5.43 14.91
C ALA A 88 -4.46 -4.05 15.10
N ILE A 89 -3.24 -3.87 14.60
CA ILE A 89 -2.55 -2.57 14.62
C ILE A 89 -3.36 -1.51 13.85
N LEU A 90 -3.75 -1.81 12.61
CA LEU A 90 -4.53 -0.90 11.77
C LEU A 90 -5.98 -0.70 12.23
N SER A 91 -6.49 -1.59 13.10
CA SER A 91 -7.78 -1.41 13.76
C SER A 91 -7.72 -0.45 14.94
N GLY A 92 -6.55 -0.34 15.58
CA GLY A 92 -6.36 0.51 16.76
C GLY A 92 -5.85 1.92 16.44
N MET A 93 -5.26 2.13 15.25
CA MET A 93 -4.79 3.45 14.80
C MET A 93 -4.76 3.56 13.28
N SER A 94 -4.96 4.77 12.75
CA SER A 94 -4.85 5.03 11.32
C SER A 94 -3.40 4.91 10.82
N ALA A 95 -3.22 4.77 9.50
CA ALA A 95 -1.89 4.72 8.90
C ALA A 95 -1.04 5.94 9.29
N GLN A 96 -1.61 7.15 9.27
CA GLN A 96 -0.91 8.37 9.65
C GLN A 96 -0.52 8.40 11.13
N GLN A 97 -1.41 7.96 12.02
CA GLN A 97 -1.11 7.84 13.45
C GLN A 97 0.02 6.85 13.69
N PHE A 98 0.01 5.70 13.01
CA PHE A 98 1.07 4.70 13.12
C PHE A 98 2.43 5.27 12.70
N VAL A 99 2.50 5.95 11.55
CA VAL A 99 3.73 6.58 11.07
C VAL A 99 4.26 7.59 12.10
N ASN A 100 3.42 8.50 12.59
CA ASN A 100 3.80 9.49 13.59
C ASN A 100 4.29 8.83 14.90
N THR A 101 3.65 7.74 15.34
CA THR A 101 4.04 6.97 16.52
C THR A 101 5.42 6.33 16.35
N VAL A 102 5.71 5.78 15.17
CA VAL A 102 7.02 5.21 14.84
C VAL A 102 8.11 6.29 14.77
N GLU A 103 7.84 7.42 14.13
CA GLU A 103 8.78 8.54 14.03
C GLU A 103 9.15 9.11 15.40
N ARG A 104 8.16 9.25 16.29
CA ARG A 104 8.34 9.70 17.66
C ARG A 104 8.86 8.63 18.62
N GLN A 105 9.00 7.39 18.15
CA GLN A 105 9.44 6.24 18.95
C GLN A 105 8.57 5.99 20.19
N GLU A 106 7.26 6.20 20.07
CA GLU A 106 6.30 6.03 21.16
C GLU A 106 5.94 4.54 21.36
N ILE A 107 6.89 3.74 21.91
CA ILE A 107 6.71 2.30 22.15
C ILE A 107 5.48 2.01 22.98
N ASN A 108 5.23 2.82 24.02
CA ASN A 108 4.07 2.64 24.91
C ASN A 108 2.72 2.77 24.20
N ALA A 109 2.64 3.55 23.13
CA ALA A 109 1.41 3.67 22.33
C ALA A 109 1.15 2.37 21.56
N LEU A 110 2.20 1.74 21.03
CA LEU A 110 2.09 0.46 20.32
C LEU A 110 1.77 -0.71 21.25
N VAL A 111 2.33 -0.74 22.45
CA VAL A 111 2.07 -1.81 23.45
C VAL A 111 0.61 -1.83 23.91
N LYS A 112 -0.12 -0.70 23.82
CA LYS A 112 -1.55 -0.65 24.12
C LYS A 112 -2.42 -1.38 23.10
N LEU A 113 -1.86 -1.69 21.92
CA LEU A 113 -2.60 -2.41 20.88
C LEU A 113 -2.70 -3.90 21.20
N PRO A 114 -3.86 -4.53 20.95
CA PRO A 114 -4.06 -5.94 21.25
C PRO A 114 -3.08 -6.82 20.46
N GLY A 115 -2.37 -7.69 21.17
CA GLY A 115 -1.39 -8.62 20.58
C GLY A 115 0.00 -8.02 20.33
N VAL A 116 0.24 -6.75 20.68
CA VAL A 116 1.56 -6.11 20.58
C VAL A 116 2.24 -6.12 21.95
N GLY A 117 3.23 -6.98 22.11
CA GLY A 117 4.09 -6.98 23.31
C GLY A 117 5.25 -5.98 23.16
N THR A 118 5.94 -5.67 24.27
CA THR A 118 7.06 -4.72 24.31
C THR A 118 8.13 -5.03 23.26
N LYS A 119 8.57 -6.29 23.15
CA LYS A 119 9.58 -6.72 22.17
C LYS A 119 9.12 -6.53 20.72
N THR A 120 7.83 -6.74 20.45
CA THR A 120 7.25 -6.52 19.11
C THR A 120 7.15 -5.03 18.81
N ALA A 121 6.75 -4.20 19.78
CA ALA A 121 6.68 -2.75 19.64
C ALA A 121 8.06 -2.13 19.37
N GLU A 122 9.09 -2.52 20.11
CA GLU A 122 10.46 -2.07 19.89
C GLU A 122 10.95 -2.43 18.48
N ARG A 123 10.73 -3.67 18.06
CA ARG A 123 11.08 -4.14 16.70
C ARG A 123 10.31 -3.36 15.62
N LEU A 124 9.01 -3.16 15.79
CA LEU A 124 8.19 -2.37 14.87
C LEU A 124 8.77 -0.96 14.70
N VAL A 125 9.12 -0.29 15.79
CA VAL A 125 9.70 1.06 15.72
C VAL A 125 11.01 1.06 14.93
N VAL A 126 11.92 0.13 15.21
CA VAL A 126 13.24 0.08 14.53
C VAL A 126 13.08 -0.25 13.05
N GLU A 127 12.41 -1.38 12.73
CA GLU A 127 12.30 -1.84 11.34
C GLU A 127 11.45 -0.91 10.48
N MET A 128 10.34 -0.37 11.00
CA MET A 128 9.47 0.51 10.22
C MET A 128 10.09 1.90 10.01
N LYS A 129 10.86 2.42 10.96
CA LYS A 129 11.59 3.68 10.79
C LYS A 129 12.58 3.63 9.62
N ASP A 130 13.31 2.52 9.50
CA ASP A 130 14.25 2.34 8.39
C ASP A 130 13.52 2.16 7.03
N ARG A 131 12.40 1.45 7.03
CA ARG A 131 11.56 1.30 5.84
C ARG A 131 10.95 2.63 5.38
N PHE A 132 10.47 3.45 6.31
CA PHE A 132 9.91 4.77 5.99
C PHE A 132 10.96 5.71 5.37
N LYS A 133 12.22 5.66 5.79
CA LYS A 133 13.31 6.40 5.14
C LYS A 133 13.53 5.99 3.68
N GLY A 134 13.35 4.71 3.36
CA GLY A 134 13.47 4.18 1.99
C GLY A 134 12.25 4.43 1.12
N MET A 135 11.09 4.71 1.73
CA MET A 135 9.80 4.92 1.07
C MET A 135 9.45 6.41 0.90
N ASN A 136 10.43 7.31 1.02
CA ASN A 136 10.23 8.75 0.93
C ASN A 136 9.46 9.13 -0.35
N GLY A 137 8.17 9.36 -0.20
CA GLY A 137 7.26 9.87 -1.21
C GLY A 137 5.99 9.03 -1.45
N GLU A 138 6.06 7.71 -1.60
CA GLU A 138 4.87 6.93 -2.00
C GLU A 138 3.82 6.78 -0.89
N LEU A 139 4.22 6.60 0.37
CA LEU A 139 3.28 6.51 1.48
C LEU A 139 2.74 7.89 1.89
N PHE A 140 3.55 8.94 1.71
CA PHE A 140 3.22 10.33 2.08
C PHE A 140 2.73 11.17 0.90
N ALA A 141 3.18 10.94 -0.33
CA ALA A 141 2.74 11.65 -1.52
C ALA A 141 1.27 11.35 -1.89
N LEU A 142 0.70 10.27 -1.36
CA LEU A 142 -0.71 9.94 -1.52
C LEU A 142 -1.61 10.60 -0.45
N GLY A 143 -1.05 11.34 0.49
CA GLY A 143 -1.77 12.00 1.60
C GLY A 143 -2.38 13.36 1.27
N GLY A 144 -2.23 13.83 0.07
CA GLY A 144 -2.74 15.16 -0.38
C GLY A 144 -3.90 15.11 -1.36
N GLY A 145 -4.64 14.04 -1.45
CA GLY A 145 -5.75 13.91 -2.39
C GLY A 145 -7.08 13.71 -1.68
N SER A 146 -7.84 14.78 -1.52
CA SER A 146 -9.27 14.76 -1.21
C SER A 146 -10.00 13.75 -2.11
N ASP A 147 -10.92 13.00 -1.50
CA ASP A 147 -11.92 12.19 -2.20
C ASP A 147 -12.69 13.05 -3.22
N MET A 148 -12.24 13.06 -4.46
CA MET A 148 -13.08 13.50 -5.55
C MET A 148 -13.78 12.28 -6.15
N PRO A 149 -15.12 12.34 -6.33
CA PRO A 149 -15.85 11.27 -7.01
C PRO A 149 -15.30 11.09 -8.42
N LEU A 150 -15.00 9.85 -8.81
CA LEU A 150 -14.53 9.46 -10.14
C LEU A 150 -15.65 9.62 -11.20
N THR A 151 -15.99 10.87 -11.53
CA THR A 151 -16.83 11.20 -12.70
C THR A 151 -16.14 12.30 -13.50
N ALA A 152 -14.95 12.02 -14.04
CA ALA A 152 -14.42 12.71 -15.22
C ALA A 152 -13.23 11.92 -15.77
N PRO A 153 -13.03 11.84 -17.09
CA PRO A 153 -11.79 11.29 -17.65
C PRO A 153 -10.67 12.27 -17.27
N ALA A 154 -9.74 11.79 -16.45
CA ALA A 154 -8.57 12.54 -16.04
C ALA A 154 -7.63 12.75 -17.24
N SER A 155 -7.84 13.82 -17.98
CA SER A 155 -6.84 14.45 -18.85
C SER A 155 -6.04 15.46 -18.02
N GLY A 156 -5.24 14.95 -17.10
CA GLY A 156 -4.26 15.69 -16.35
C GLY A 156 -3.01 14.83 -16.22
N LYS A 157 -1.98 15.10 -17.03
CA LYS A 157 -0.64 14.54 -16.79
C LYS A 157 -0.21 15.01 -15.40
N PRO A 158 0.17 14.10 -14.46
CA PRO A 158 0.92 14.55 -13.31
C PRO A 158 2.24 15.12 -13.83
N ASP A 159 2.65 16.30 -13.37
CA ASP A 159 4.00 16.87 -13.54
C ASP A 159 5.02 15.98 -12.78
N THR A 160 5.15 14.76 -13.20
CA THR A 160 6.19 13.85 -12.75
C THR A 160 7.28 13.90 -13.78
N ASP A 161 8.45 14.35 -13.37
CA ASP A 161 9.67 14.36 -14.19
C ASP A 161 9.83 12.98 -14.88
N PRO A 162 9.82 12.93 -16.23
CA PRO A 162 9.91 11.67 -16.97
C PRO A 162 11.17 10.85 -16.59
N GLU A 163 12.26 11.51 -16.21
CA GLU A 163 13.49 10.87 -15.77
C GLU A 163 13.29 10.14 -14.42
N ALA A 164 12.62 10.80 -13.47
CA ALA A 164 12.33 10.19 -12.16
C ALA A 164 11.44 8.95 -12.30
N VAL A 165 10.45 8.99 -13.20
CA VAL A 165 9.59 7.83 -13.48
C VAL A 165 10.38 6.70 -14.14
N ALA A 166 11.27 7.02 -15.10
CA ALA A 166 12.12 6.03 -15.76
C ALA A 166 13.10 5.34 -14.77
N VAL A 167 13.70 6.10 -13.86
CA VAL A 167 14.56 5.56 -12.78
C VAL A 167 13.77 4.62 -11.88
N ALA A 168 12.58 5.03 -11.42
CA ALA A 168 11.72 4.21 -10.57
C ALA A 168 11.31 2.89 -11.27
N ALA A 169 11.03 2.94 -12.57
CA ALA A 169 10.72 1.76 -13.38
C ALA A 169 11.91 0.79 -13.45
N LEU A 170 13.13 1.27 -13.70
CA LEU A 170 14.33 0.43 -13.75
C LEU A 170 14.64 -0.19 -12.36
N VAL A 171 14.45 0.57 -11.28
CA VAL A 171 14.58 0.02 -9.91
C VAL A 171 13.57 -1.09 -9.66
N SER A 172 12.33 -0.94 -10.14
CA SER A 172 11.30 -2.00 -10.02
C SER A 172 11.62 -3.25 -10.83
N LEU A 173 12.43 -3.12 -11.90
CA LEU A 173 12.97 -4.23 -12.69
C LEU A 173 14.21 -4.90 -12.06
N GLY A 174 14.69 -4.40 -10.89
CA GLY A 174 15.76 -5.01 -10.12
C GLY A 174 17.13 -4.34 -10.24
N TYR A 175 17.26 -3.24 -10.97
CA TYR A 175 18.50 -2.48 -11.02
C TYR A 175 18.70 -1.69 -9.72
N LYS A 176 19.97 -1.50 -9.31
CA LYS A 176 20.27 -0.67 -8.14
C LYS A 176 19.93 0.80 -8.40
N PRO A 177 19.45 1.58 -7.41
CA PRO A 177 19.05 2.98 -7.62
C PRO A 177 20.13 3.85 -8.29
N GLN A 178 21.39 3.70 -7.90
CA GLN A 178 22.51 4.43 -8.49
C GLN A 178 22.78 4.01 -9.96
N GLU A 179 22.60 2.74 -10.25
CA GLU A 179 22.78 2.19 -11.60
C GLU A 179 21.63 2.66 -12.50
N ALA A 180 20.38 2.53 -12.06
CA ALA A 180 19.20 3.02 -12.76
C ALA A 180 19.31 4.52 -13.10
N SER A 181 19.74 5.34 -12.13
CA SER A 181 19.96 6.77 -12.35
C SER A 181 21.03 7.03 -13.42
N ARG A 182 22.15 6.31 -13.40
CA ARG A 182 23.21 6.44 -14.43
C ARG A 182 22.74 5.97 -15.80
N MET A 183 21.94 4.91 -15.88
CA MET A 183 21.39 4.41 -17.13
C MET A 183 20.44 5.44 -17.76
N VAL A 184 19.54 6.02 -17.00
CA VAL A 184 18.61 7.06 -17.48
C VAL A 184 19.37 8.31 -17.89
N SER A 185 20.31 8.81 -17.08
CA SER A 185 21.08 10.03 -17.40
C SER A 185 21.90 9.92 -18.69
N LYS A 186 22.31 8.72 -19.12
CA LYS A 186 23.03 8.50 -20.39
C LYS A 186 22.13 8.67 -21.62
N VAL A 187 20.83 8.43 -21.48
CA VAL A 187 19.85 8.41 -22.58
C VAL A 187 18.85 9.55 -22.48
N ALA A 188 18.91 10.32 -21.41
CA ALA A 188 18.03 11.47 -21.19
C ALA A 188 18.20 12.51 -22.30
N ARG A 189 17.06 12.94 -22.86
CA ARG A 189 16.97 14.00 -23.89
C ARG A 189 15.78 14.90 -23.54
N PRO A 190 15.82 16.19 -23.84
CA PRO A 190 14.76 17.13 -23.49
C PRO A 190 13.36 16.73 -23.96
N ASP A 191 13.28 16.04 -25.09
CA ASP A 191 12.01 15.63 -25.71
C ASP A 191 11.72 14.12 -25.59
N ALA A 192 12.51 13.37 -24.82
CA ALA A 192 12.30 11.94 -24.65
C ALA A 192 11.15 11.67 -23.67
N ASP A 193 10.20 10.84 -24.08
CA ASP A 193 9.19 10.32 -23.16
C ASP A 193 9.76 9.21 -22.27
N CYS A 194 9.10 8.97 -21.16
CA CYS A 194 9.52 7.96 -20.17
C CYS A 194 9.71 6.57 -20.80
N GLU A 195 8.85 6.16 -21.74
CA GLU A 195 8.93 4.86 -22.39
C GLU A 195 10.21 4.71 -23.23
N SER A 196 10.53 5.75 -24.02
CA SER A 196 11.76 5.79 -24.82
C SER A 196 13.00 5.70 -23.95
N MET A 197 13.04 6.47 -22.85
CA MET A 197 14.17 6.46 -21.92
C MET A 197 14.38 5.09 -21.28
N ILE A 198 13.30 4.42 -20.84
CA ILE A 198 13.39 3.06 -20.27
C ILE A 198 13.93 2.07 -21.32
N ARG A 199 13.38 2.13 -22.54
CA ARG A 199 13.78 1.24 -23.64
C ARG A 199 15.25 1.43 -24.02
N ASP A 200 15.69 2.68 -24.19
CA ASP A 200 17.05 3.01 -24.57
C ASP A 200 18.06 2.69 -23.44
N ALA A 201 17.69 2.93 -22.19
CA ALA A 201 18.48 2.56 -21.03
C ALA A 201 18.70 1.03 -20.94
N LEU A 202 17.65 0.24 -21.17
CA LEU A 202 17.76 -1.22 -21.19
C LEU A 202 18.59 -1.73 -22.35
N ARG A 203 18.48 -1.12 -23.55
CA ARG A 203 19.32 -1.47 -24.72
C ARG A 203 20.81 -1.15 -24.49
N ALA A 204 21.08 -0.07 -23.80
CA ALA A 204 22.46 0.33 -23.48
C ALA A 204 23.11 -0.52 -22.37
N ALA A 205 22.34 -1.33 -21.68
CA ALA A 205 22.81 -2.24 -20.63
C ALA A 205 23.05 -3.69 -21.09
N LEU A 206 22.63 -4.00 -22.32
CA LEU A 206 22.91 -5.27 -23.03
C LEU A 206 24.22 -5.20 -23.78
#